data_88bf5a98be22a46734705396063045cf
#
_entry.id   88bf5a98be22a46734705396063045cf
#
_cell.length_a   1.000
_cell.length_b   1.000
_cell.length_c   1.000
_cell.angle_alpha   90.00
_cell.angle_beta   90.00
_cell.angle_gamma   90.00
#
_symmetry.space_group_name_H-M   'P 1'
#
loop_
_entity.id
_entity.type
_entity.pdbx_description
1 polymer ?
#
loop_
_entity_poly.entity_id
_entity_poly.type
_entity_poly.pdbx_seq_one_letter_code
_entity_poly.pdbx_strand_id
1 'polypeptide(L)'
;MKNLFKSIVVSILVFESKILLRRHHPIIIAITGSVGKTSMKDAIYSILKRHYSTRKSEKSFNSDIGVPLTVLGLPNAWNNPFLWLKNIVDGFFVAFFSKDYPEYLILETGIDRPGDMSKLTSWI
;
A
#
# COMPACT_ATOMS: atom_id res chain seq x y z
N MET A 1 9.27 10.16 -13.53
CA MET A 1 10.33 9.65 -12.63
C MET A 1 11.17 8.64 -13.38
N LYS A 2 12.48 8.75 -13.28
CA LYS A 2 13.39 7.83 -13.96
C LYS A 2 13.27 6.43 -13.36
N ASN A 3 13.42 5.41 -14.22
CA ASN A 3 13.23 4.01 -13.80
C ASN A 3 14.11 3.61 -12.62
N LEU A 4 15.38 4.02 -12.61
CA LEU A 4 16.29 3.70 -11.50
C LEU A 4 15.84 4.35 -10.20
N PHE A 5 15.48 5.62 -10.25
CA PHE A 5 14.99 6.35 -9.09
C PHE A 5 13.72 5.72 -8.55
N LYS A 6 12.77 5.41 -9.44
CA LYS A 6 11.52 4.73 -9.05
C LYS A 6 11.80 3.39 -8.39
N SER A 7 12.71 2.61 -8.96
CA SER A 7 13.06 1.28 -8.44
C SER A 7 13.61 1.37 -7.02
N ILE A 8 14.49 2.33 -6.77
CA ILE A 8 15.07 2.57 -5.45
C ILE A 8 13.98 2.98 -4.45
N VAL A 9 13.13 3.91 -4.84
CA VAL A 9 12.04 4.40 -3.97
C VAL A 9 11.09 3.27 -3.61
N VAL A 10 10.66 2.49 -4.60
CA VAL A 10 9.76 1.36 -4.37
C VAL A 10 10.39 0.35 -3.41
N SER A 11 11.67 0.03 -3.60
CA SER A 11 12.38 -0.91 -2.74
C SER A 11 12.41 -0.44 -1.29
N ILE A 12 12.66 0.83 -1.07
CA ILE A 12 12.70 1.41 0.28
C ILE A 12 11.31 1.38 0.90
N LEU A 13 10.28 1.80 0.16
CA LEU A 13 8.91 1.82 0.66
C LEU A 13 8.39 0.41 0.96
N VAL A 14 8.74 -0.58 0.15
CA VAL A 14 8.40 -1.98 0.41
C VAL A 14 9.07 -2.48 1.69
N PHE A 15 10.35 -2.16 1.87
CA PHE A 15 11.09 -2.52 3.08
C PHE A 15 10.43 -1.92 4.34
N GLU A 16 10.08 -0.64 4.29
CA GLU A 16 9.38 0.04 5.38
C GLU A 16 8.01 -0.59 5.63
N SER A 17 7.29 -0.93 4.57
CA SER A 17 5.98 -1.59 4.68
C SER A 17 6.09 -2.96 5.35
N LYS A 18 7.10 -3.74 5.02
CA LYS A 18 7.33 -5.04 5.66
C LYS A 18 7.52 -4.90 7.17
N ILE A 19 8.28 -3.91 7.58
CA ILE A 19 8.52 -3.66 9.00
C ILE A 19 7.22 -3.30 9.70
N LEU A 20 6.44 -2.40 9.10
CA LEU A 20 5.18 -1.96 9.65
C LEU A 20 4.19 -3.12 9.79
N LEU A 21 4.06 -3.96 8.77
CA LEU A 21 3.17 -5.11 8.79
C LEU A 21 3.58 -6.15 9.84
N ARG A 22 4.88 -6.34 10.05
CA ARG A 22 5.38 -7.24 11.10
C ARG A 22 5.10 -6.72 12.51
N ARG A 23 5.06 -5.41 12.67
CA ARG A 23 4.77 -4.81 13.97
C ARG A 23 3.29 -4.86 14.34
N HIS A 24 2.41 -4.64 13.38
CA HIS A 24 0.97 -4.46 13.64
C HIS A 24 0.10 -5.65 13.25
N HIS A 25 0.56 -6.49 12.33
CA HIS A 25 -0.15 -7.69 11.87
C HIS A 25 -1.62 -7.43 11.47
N PRO A 26 -1.89 -6.46 10.58
CA PRO A 26 -3.26 -6.23 10.15
C PRO A 26 -3.77 -7.38 9.29
N ILE A 27 -5.10 -7.52 9.22
CA ILE A 27 -5.71 -8.46 8.28
C ILE A 27 -5.74 -7.79 6.91
N ILE A 28 -5.13 -8.42 5.92
CA ILE A 28 -5.02 -7.86 4.57
C ILE A 28 -5.99 -8.56 3.64
N ILE A 29 -6.84 -7.76 3.00
CA ILE A 29 -7.78 -8.25 1.98
C ILE A 29 -7.30 -7.68 0.65
N ALA A 30 -6.81 -8.55 -0.24
CA ALA A 30 -6.33 -8.14 -1.56
C ALA A 30 -7.42 -8.43 -2.59
N ILE A 31 -7.78 -7.42 -3.37
CA ILE A 31 -8.82 -7.53 -4.39
C ILE A 31 -8.16 -7.50 -5.76
N THR A 32 -8.37 -8.56 -6.54
CA THR A 32 -7.83 -8.70 -7.88
C THR A 32 -8.97 -8.86 -8.89
N GLY A 33 -8.63 -8.82 -10.15
CA GLY A 33 -9.61 -8.99 -11.23
C GLY A 33 -9.49 -7.88 -12.26
N SER A 34 -10.24 -8.02 -13.35
CA SER A 34 -10.23 -7.05 -14.45
C SER A 34 -11.31 -5.98 -14.32
N VAL A 35 -12.44 -6.29 -13.67
CA VAL A 35 -13.56 -5.36 -13.49
C VAL A 35 -14.13 -5.51 -12.08
N GLY A 36 -14.73 -4.43 -11.61
CA GLY A 36 -15.45 -4.44 -10.35
C GLY A 36 -14.59 -4.36 -9.10
N LYS A 37 -13.28 -4.21 -9.23
CA LYS A 37 -12.37 -4.13 -8.08
C LYS A 37 -12.69 -2.96 -7.16
N THR A 38 -12.89 -1.78 -7.73
CA THR A 38 -13.15 -0.57 -6.95
C THR A 38 -14.49 -0.67 -6.22
N SER A 39 -15.53 -1.18 -6.90
CA SER A 39 -16.84 -1.38 -6.28
C SER A 39 -16.79 -2.38 -5.13
N MET A 40 -16.07 -3.48 -5.31
CA MET A 40 -15.91 -4.49 -4.27
C MET A 40 -15.12 -3.93 -3.09
N LYS A 41 -14.04 -3.22 -3.36
CA LYS A 41 -13.24 -2.57 -2.33
C LYS A 41 -14.09 -1.62 -1.47
N ASP A 42 -14.87 -0.77 -2.12
CA ASP A 42 -15.70 0.20 -1.43
C ASP A 42 -16.82 -0.46 -0.62
N ALA A 43 -17.40 -1.54 -1.14
CA ALA A 43 -18.43 -2.30 -0.43
C ALA A 43 -17.88 -2.95 0.84
N ILE A 44 -16.73 -3.62 0.74
CA ILE A 44 -16.07 -4.25 1.89
C ILE A 44 -15.68 -3.19 2.91
N TYR A 45 -15.12 -2.08 2.47
CA TYR A 45 -14.75 -0.99 3.35
C TYR A 45 -15.95 -0.46 4.11
N SER A 46 -17.07 -0.24 3.43
CA SER A 46 -18.30 0.28 4.05
C SER A 46 -18.82 -0.64 5.15
N ILE A 47 -18.66 -1.94 4.98
CA ILE A 47 -19.09 -2.91 5.98
C ILE A 47 -18.12 -2.95 7.17
N LEU A 48 -16.82 -3.06 6.89
CA LEU A 48 -15.82 -3.24 7.95
C LEU A 48 -15.63 -1.99 8.81
N LYS A 49 -15.69 -0.81 8.22
CA LYS A 49 -15.44 0.43 8.97
C LYS A 49 -16.44 0.70 10.09
N ARG A 50 -17.58 0.01 10.08
CA ARG A 50 -18.59 0.15 11.13
C ARG A 50 -18.14 -0.43 12.45
N HIS A 51 -17.25 -1.43 12.41
CA HIS A 51 -16.85 -2.20 13.59
C HIS A 51 -15.34 -2.23 13.79
N TYR A 52 -14.55 -1.94 12.76
CA TYR A 52 -13.11 -2.07 12.78
C TYR A 52 -12.44 -0.87 12.17
N SER A 53 -11.27 -0.53 12.69
CA SER A 53 -10.40 0.45 12.05
C SER A 53 -9.92 -0.14 10.71
N THR A 54 -10.30 0.49 9.60
CA THR A 54 -10.09 -0.06 8.26
C THR A 54 -9.51 1.00 7.33
N ARG A 55 -8.51 0.61 6.55
CA ARG A 55 -7.93 1.44 5.51
C ARG A 55 -8.10 0.75 4.16
N LYS A 56 -8.43 1.51 3.14
CA LYS A 56 -8.52 1.01 1.77
C LYS A 56 -7.55 1.76 0.88
N SER A 57 -7.10 1.11 -0.20
CA SER A 57 -6.25 1.76 -1.18
C SER A 57 -7.02 2.85 -1.94
N GLU A 58 -6.33 3.94 -2.24
CA GLU A 58 -6.90 5.00 -3.07
C GLU A 58 -7.03 4.52 -4.52
N LYS A 59 -7.89 5.19 -5.28
CA LYS A 59 -8.24 4.77 -6.64
C LYS A 59 -7.04 4.61 -7.56
N SER A 60 -6.02 5.44 -7.40
CA SER A 60 -4.81 5.42 -8.23
C SER A 60 -3.68 4.58 -7.64
N PHE A 61 -3.91 3.88 -6.53
CA PHE A 61 -2.85 3.21 -5.77
C PHE A 61 -2.89 1.69 -5.94
N ASN A 62 -3.07 1.21 -7.16
CA ASN A 62 -3.11 -0.22 -7.46
C ASN A 62 -1.85 -0.75 -8.15
N SER A 63 -0.81 0.07 -8.27
CA SER A 63 0.46 -0.29 -8.90
C SER A 63 1.51 -0.71 -7.86
N ASP A 64 2.70 -1.08 -8.35
CA ASP A 64 3.83 -1.49 -7.50
C ASP A 64 4.16 -0.47 -6.41
N ILE A 65 4.03 0.82 -6.73
CA ILE A 65 4.33 1.88 -5.78
C ILE A 65 3.11 2.23 -4.93
N GLY A 66 1.92 2.03 -5.46
CA GLY A 66 0.68 2.37 -4.77
C GLY A 66 0.40 1.49 -3.56
N VAL A 67 0.75 0.21 -3.64
CA VAL A 67 0.52 -0.72 -2.52
C VAL A 67 1.34 -0.33 -1.29
N PRO A 68 2.67 -0.13 -1.38
CA PRO A 68 3.41 0.34 -0.20
C PRO A 68 2.96 1.72 0.29
N LEU A 69 2.56 2.63 -0.59
CA LEU A 69 2.02 3.91 -0.17
C LEU A 69 0.76 3.73 0.68
N THR A 70 -0.12 2.81 0.29
CA THR A 70 -1.33 2.52 1.06
C THR A 70 -0.99 1.90 2.41
N VAL A 71 -0.08 0.95 2.44
CA VAL A 71 0.35 0.30 3.69
C VAL A 71 0.91 1.33 4.67
N LEU A 72 1.74 2.24 4.18
CA LEU A 72 2.36 3.28 5.01
C LEU A 72 1.45 4.48 5.27
N GLY A 73 0.37 4.63 4.50
CA GLY A 73 -0.54 5.76 4.63
C GLY A 73 0.01 7.06 4.07
N LEU A 74 0.80 6.96 3.01
CA LEU A 74 1.48 8.11 2.41
C LEU A 74 0.82 8.54 1.10
N PRO A 75 0.88 9.84 0.76
CA PRO A 75 0.34 10.33 -0.50
C PRO A 75 1.26 10.03 -1.68
N ASN A 76 0.70 10.04 -2.88
CA ASN A 76 1.49 9.94 -4.10
C ASN A 76 2.23 11.26 -4.34
N ALA A 77 3.52 11.18 -4.59
CA ALA A 77 4.36 12.35 -4.85
C ALA A 77 4.54 12.64 -6.35
N TRP A 78 3.95 11.81 -7.22
CA TRP A 78 3.98 11.97 -8.67
C TRP A 78 5.42 12.10 -9.19
N ASN A 79 5.77 13.21 -9.86
CA ASN A 79 7.09 13.42 -10.43
C ASN A 79 8.01 14.31 -9.58
N ASN A 80 7.66 14.57 -8.34
CA ASN A 80 8.43 15.46 -7.47
C ASN A 80 9.40 14.66 -6.60
N PRO A 81 10.72 14.70 -6.89
CA PRO A 81 11.70 13.93 -6.13
C PRO A 81 11.82 14.36 -4.66
N PHE A 82 11.57 15.61 -4.35
CA PHE A 82 11.63 16.09 -2.97
C PHE A 82 10.49 15.51 -2.14
N LEU A 83 9.30 15.38 -2.73
CA LEU A 83 8.16 14.77 -2.05
C LEU A 83 8.36 13.25 -1.86
N TRP A 84 9.04 12.58 -2.78
CA TRP A 84 9.39 11.18 -2.59
C TRP A 84 10.39 11.00 -1.46
N LEU A 85 11.36 11.91 -1.34
CA LEU A 85 12.28 11.89 -0.21
C LEU A 85 11.53 12.09 1.11
N LYS A 86 10.58 13.02 1.14
CA LYS A 86 9.72 13.23 2.31
C LYS A 86 8.93 11.97 2.64
N ASN A 87 8.37 11.29 1.64
CA ASN A 87 7.64 10.04 1.85
C ASN A 87 8.53 8.95 2.46
N ILE A 88 9.78 8.85 2.03
CA ILE A 88 10.72 7.88 2.60
C ILE A 88 10.96 8.18 4.08
N VAL A 89 11.17 9.44 4.43
CA VAL A 89 11.38 9.85 5.83
C VAL A 89 10.14 9.60 6.66
N ASP A 90 8.97 10.01 6.16
CA ASP A 90 7.70 9.80 6.86
C ASP A 90 7.41 8.31 7.02
N GLY A 91 7.70 7.52 6.00
CA GLY A 91 7.54 6.07 6.04
C GLY A 91 8.42 5.41 7.09
N PHE A 92 9.65 5.89 7.24
CA PHE A 92 10.55 5.40 8.28
C PHE A 92 9.95 5.63 9.67
N PHE A 93 9.44 6.82 9.95
CA PHE A 93 8.82 7.11 11.24
C PHE A 93 7.57 6.28 11.47
N VAL A 94 6.73 6.11 10.44
CA VAL A 94 5.54 5.28 10.54
C VAL A 94 5.92 3.83 10.81
N ALA A 95 6.89 3.30 10.06
CA ALA A 95 7.28 1.89 10.16
C ALA A 95 7.86 1.54 11.54
N PHE A 96 8.63 2.43 12.13
CA PHE A 96 9.34 2.14 13.38
C PHE A 96 8.68 2.70 14.62
N PHE A 97 7.90 3.78 14.52
CA PHE A 97 7.40 4.50 15.68
C PHE A 97 5.89 4.63 15.78
N SER A 98 5.12 4.21 14.76
CA SER A 98 3.67 4.31 14.84
C SER A 98 3.10 3.43 15.95
N LYS A 99 2.15 3.97 16.71
CA LYS A 99 1.48 3.24 17.80
C LYS A 99 0.16 2.67 17.34
N ASP A 100 -0.56 3.41 16.50
CA ASP A 100 -1.87 3.02 16.00
C ASP A 100 -1.81 2.66 14.52
N TYR A 101 -2.50 1.61 14.15
CA TYR A 101 -2.57 1.15 12.77
C TYR A 101 -3.92 0.50 12.52
N PRO A 102 -4.49 0.61 11.31
CA PRO A 102 -5.77 -0.05 11.02
C PRO A 102 -5.72 -1.56 11.24
N GLU A 103 -6.81 -2.13 11.70
CA GLU A 103 -6.94 -3.58 11.90
C GLU A 103 -7.07 -4.31 10.57
N TYR A 104 -7.65 -3.65 9.56
CA TYR A 104 -7.88 -4.21 8.23
C TYR A 104 -7.30 -3.31 7.16
N LEU A 105 -6.63 -3.91 6.19
CA LEU A 105 -6.16 -3.24 4.97
C LEU A 105 -6.87 -3.87 3.77
N ILE A 106 -7.53 -3.06 2.97
CA ILE A 106 -8.16 -3.50 1.73
C ILE A 106 -7.34 -2.94 0.58
N LEU A 107 -6.67 -3.82 -0.16
CA LEU A 107 -5.77 -3.44 -1.24
C LEU A 107 -6.34 -3.85 -2.58
N GLU A 108 -6.53 -2.88 -3.45
CA GLU A 108 -6.86 -3.13 -4.85
C GLU A 108 -5.55 -3.30 -5.61
N THR A 109 -5.37 -4.47 -6.23
CA THR A 109 -4.12 -4.80 -6.91
C THR A 109 -4.31 -4.82 -8.42
N GLY A 110 -3.48 -4.08 -9.15
CA GLY A 110 -3.44 -4.09 -10.60
C GLY A 110 -2.50 -5.18 -11.08
N ILE A 111 -3.06 -6.31 -11.53
CA ILE A 111 -2.27 -7.43 -12.02
C ILE A 111 -2.39 -7.48 -13.53
N ASP A 112 -1.36 -6.96 -14.20
CA ASP A 112 -1.35 -6.83 -15.66
C ASP A 112 -0.46 -7.86 -16.35
N ARG A 113 0.46 -8.49 -15.62
CA ARG A 113 1.46 -9.40 -16.18
C ARG A 113 1.59 -10.66 -15.34
N PRO A 114 1.98 -11.79 -15.95
CA PRO A 114 2.29 -13.00 -15.18
C PRO A 114 3.36 -12.73 -14.13
N GLY A 115 3.17 -13.25 -12.94
CA GLY A 115 4.09 -13.08 -11.85
C GLY A 115 3.84 -11.87 -10.96
N ASP A 116 2.98 -10.94 -11.36
CA ASP A 116 2.67 -9.75 -10.55
C ASP A 116 2.11 -10.13 -9.19
N MET A 117 1.22 -11.12 -9.14
CA MET A 117 0.65 -11.59 -7.87
C MET A 117 1.73 -12.22 -6.98
N SER A 118 2.60 -13.06 -7.54
CA SER A 118 3.68 -13.67 -6.77
C SER A 118 4.62 -12.63 -6.19
N LYS A 119 4.94 -11.61 -6.98
CA LYS A 119 5.80 -10.51 -6.55
C LYS A 119 5.17 -9.74 -5.41
N LEU A 120 3.88 -9.46 -5.50
CA LEU A 120 3.15 -8.72 -4.49
C LEU A 120 3.00 -9.55 -3.20
N THR A 121 2.57 -10.80 -3.31
CA THR A 121 2.34 -11.65 -2.14
C THR A 121 3.61 -12.07 -1.43
N SER A 122 4.77 -11.87 -2.05
CA SER A 122 6.05 -12.22 -1.42
C SER A 122 6.34 -11.40 -0.18
N TRP A 123 5.71 -10.22 -0.02
CA TRP A 123 6.00 -9.35 1.11
C TRP A 123 4.77 -8.92 1.92
N ILE A 124 3.58 -9.12 1.40
CA ILE A 124 2.38 -8.86 2.19
C ILE A 124 1.81 -10.17 2.80
#